data_ea477a160964381a9f2083efbc6fbb3f
#
_entry.id   ea477a160964381a9f2083efbc6fbb3f
#
_cell.length_a   1.000
_cell.length_b   1.000
_cell.length_c   1.000
_cell.angle_alpha   90.00
_cell.angle_beta   90.00
_cell.angle_gamma   90.00
#
_symmetry.space_group_name_H-M   'P 1'
#
loop_
_entity.id
_entity.type
_entity.pdbx_description
1 polymer ?
#
loop_
_entity_poly.entity_id
_entity_poly.type
_entity_poly.pdbx_seq_one_letter_code
_entity_poly.pdbx_strand_id
1 'polypeptide(L)'
;MLEVSNLDLHYGQSQILFDISMSAVVGEITAVMGNNGVGKTSLLKAIAGRHSASGGDVQINGTPVRLSSAFHAARAGIAYVPQGREVFPMMTVLENLETGFACLPKTDHSIPDHVFELFPVLADMRSRRGGDLSGGQQQQLAIARALIMRPKVLLLDEPTEGIQPNVIQQIGDALEQLRAGGGMAIVLVEQNADFAYRLGDRFVVVERGHVKQSKLRADYSRDDLLADLAL
;
A
#
# COMPACT_ATOMS: atom_id res chain seq x y z
N MET A 1 -0.94 -6.17 13.26
CA MET A 1 0.40 -6.44 12.70
C MET A 1 0.26 -7.36 11.52
N LEU A 2 0.91 -7.06 10.40
CA LEU A 2 1.11 -7.98 9.26
C LEU A 2 2.44 -8.71 9.47
N GLU A 3 2.45 -10.01 9.26
CA GLU A 3 3.65 -10.83 9.25
C GLU A 3 3.70 -11.62 7.95
N VAL A 4 4.84 -11.58 7.26
CA VAL A 4 5.15 -12.36 6.06
C VAL A 4 6.35 -13.21 6.39
N SER A 5 6.26 -14.52 6.17
CA SER A 5 7.29 -15.50 6.52
C SER A 5 7.64 -16.37 5.33
N ASN A 6 8.91 -16.38 4.96
CA ASN A 6 9.51 -17.25 3.94
C ASN A 6 8.74 -17.25 2.60
N LEU A 7 8.29 -16.06 2.16
CA LEU A 7 7.44 -15.93 0.97
C LEU A 7 8.25 -16.07 -0.30
N ASP A 8 7.89 -17.07 -1.09
CA ASP A 8 8.41 -17.33 -2.43
C ASP A 8 7.37 -16.98 -3.50
N LEU A 9 7.82 -16.47 -4.66
CA LEU A 9 6.93 -16.17 -5.77
C LEU A 9 7.60 -16.43 -7.11
N HIS A 10 6.84 -17.05 -8.02
CA HIS A 10 7.27 -17.36 -9.39
C HIS A 10 6.32 -16.76 -10.42
N TYR A 11 6.86 -16.30 -11.56
CA TYR A 11 6.15 -16.07 -12.81
C TYR A 11 6.55 -17.17 -13.80
N GLY A 12 5.68 -18.16 -13.98
CA GLY A 12 6.01 -19.36 -14.72
C GLY A 12 7.18 -20.11 -14.07
N GLN A 13 8.30 -20.22 -14.79
CA GLN A 13 9.51 -20.88 -14.27
C GLN A 13 10.50 -19.90 -13.59
N SER A 14 10.27 -18.61 -13.69
CA SER A 14 11.16 -17.60 -13.12
C SER A 14 10.77 -17.27 -11.69
N GLN A 15 11.64 -17.55 -10.74
CA GLN A 15 11.48 -17.12 -9.36
C GLN A 15 11.85 -15.64 -9.23
N ILE A 16 10.98 -14.88 -8.58
CA ILE A 16 11.13 -13.42 -8.40
C ILE A 16 11.37 -13.05 -6.96
N LEU A 17 10.72 -13.77 -6.03
CA LEU A 17 10.91 -13.57 -4.59
C LEU A 17 11.45 -14.84 -3.97
N PHE A 18 12.42 -14.68 -3.10
CA PHE A 18 13.17 -15.77 -2.48
C PHE A 18 13.15 -15.55 -0.95
N ASP A 19 12.38 -16.37 -0.23
CA ASP A 19 12.38 -16.41 1.24
C ASP A 19 12.15 -15.03 1.89
N ILE A 20 11.23 -14.23 1.34
CA ILE A 20 10.94 -12.90 1.85
C ILE A 20 10.25 -13.01 3.21
N SER A 21 10.88 -12.44 4.23
CA SER A 21 10.31 -12.32 5.56
C SER A 21 10.32 -10.86 6.02
N MET A 22 9.14 -10.33 6.42
CA MET A 22 8.98 -8.96 6.91
C MET A 22 7.77 -8.83 7.81
N SER A 23 7.73 -7.75 8.58
CA SER A 23 6.57 -7.38 9.39
C SER A 23 6.19 -5.92 9.22
N ALA A 24 4.89 -5.61 9.38
CA ALA A 24 4.39 -4.25 9.47
C ALA A 24 3.50 -4.11 10.72
N VAL A 25 3.85 -3.17 11.57
CA VAL A 25 3.21 -2.95 12.87
C VAL A 25 2.05 -1.96 12.71
N VAL A 26 0.98 -2.16 13.49
CA VAL A 26 -0.16 -1.24 13.53
C VAL A 26 0.30 0.12 14.07
N GLY A 27 -0.09 1.21 13.40
CA GLY A 27 0.34 2.56 13.74
C GLY A 27 1.73 2.92 13.23
N GLU A 28 2.35 2.06 12.40
CA GLU A 28 3.64 2.32 11.75
C GLU A 28 3.52 2.24 10.22
N ILE A 29 4.46 2.92 9.54
CA ILE A 29 4.69 2.80 8.11
C ILE A 29 5.96 1.98 7.89
N THR A 30 5.81 0.80 7.29
CA THR A 30 6.94 -0.02 6.82
C THR A 30 7.21 0.33 5.35
N ALA A 31 8.32 1.01 5.08
CA ALA A 31 8.76 1.35 3.74
C ALA A 31 9.56 0.19 3.13
N VAL A 32 9.07 -0.35 2.02
CA VAL A 32 9.76 -1.38 1.22
C VAL A 32 10.47 -0.69 0.06
N MET A 33 11.78 -0.71 0.08
CA MET A 33 12.66 0.02 -0.83
C MET A 33 13.48 -0.92 -1.70
N GLY A 34 14.01 -0.42 -2.80
CA GLY A 34 14.88 -1.16 -3.72
C GLY A 34 14.73 -0.68 -5.15
N ASN A 35 15.65 -1.08 -6.02
CA ASN A 35 15.67 -0.71 -7.42
C ASN A 35 14.46 -1.26 -8.20
N ASN A 36 14.29 -0.80 -9.45
CA ASN A 36 13.24 -1.32 -10.32
C ASN A 36 13.50 -2.79 -10.65
N GLY A 37 12.40 -3.57 -10.69
CA GLY A 37 12.47 -4.98 -11.05
C GLY A 37 12.94 -5.94 -9.95
N VAL A 38 13.25 -5.46 -8.73
CA VAL A 38 13.72 -6.34 -7.63
C VAL A 38 12.62 -7.16 -6.96
N GLY A 39 11.33 -6.96 -7.34
CA GLY A 39 10.21 -7.75 -6.81
C GLY A 39 9.26 -7.01 -5.85
N LYS A 40 9.42 -5.71 -5.58
CA LYS A 40 8.57 -4.95 -4.63
C LYS A 40 7.07 -5.04 -4.94
N THR A 41 6.66 -4.72 -6.17
CA THR A 41 5.28 -4.85 -6.64
C THR A 41 4.79 -6.30 -6.58
N SER A 42 5.66 -7.27 -6.88
CA SER A 42 5.34 -8.70 -6.79
C SER A 42 5.05 -9.12 -5.35
N LEU A 43 5.81 -8.60 -4.39
CA LEU A 43 5.57 -8.81 -2.96
C LEU A 43 4.18 -8.28 -2.55
N LEU A 44 3.86 -7.03 -2.92
CA LEU A 44 2.53 -6.48 -2.60
C LEU A 44 1.40 -7.26 -3.29
N LYS A 45 1.58 -7.67 -4.56
CA LYS A 45 0.58 -8.49 -5.27
C LYS A 45 0.38 -9.85 -4.62
N ALA A 46 1.43 -10.48 -4.07
CA ALA A 46 1.32 -11.72 -3.32
C ALA A 46 0.51 -11.50 -2.04
N ILE A 47 0.88 -10.51 -1.21
CA ILE A 47 0.17 -10.17 0.04
C ILE A 47 -1.29 -9.79 -0.23
N ALA A 48 -1.57 -9.08 -1.34
CA ALA A 48 -2.92 -8.71 -1.75
C ALA A 48 -3.72 -9.86 -2.40
N GLY A 49 -3.15 -11.08 -2.52
CA GLY A 49 -3.80 -12.21 -3.18
C GLY A 49 -4.07 -12.01 -4.68
N ARG A 50 -3.38 -11.07 -5.32
CA ARG A 50 -3.49 -10.81 -6.78
C ARG A 50 -2.54 -11.68 -7.59
N HIS A 51 -1.56 -12.29 -6.94
CA HIS A 51 -0.69 -13.32 -7.50
C HIS A 51 -0.43 -14.37 -6.42
N SER A 52 -0.50 -15.64 -6.79
CA SER A 52 -0.28 -16.74 -5.84
C SER A 52 1.19 -16.85 -5.46
N ALA A 53 1.49 -16.81 -4.17
CA ALA A 53 2.79 -17.20 -3.67
C ALA A 53 3.01 -18.72 -3.93
N SER A 54 4.25 -19.11 -4.18
CA SER A 54 4.63 -20.51 -4.35
C SER A 54 5.10 -21.17 -3.04
N GLY A 55 5.36 -20.36 -2.01
CA GLY A 55 5.74 -20.79 -0.66
C GLY A 55 5.55 -19.67 0.36
N GLY A 56 5.64 -20.01 1.63
CA GLY A 56 5.54 -19.07 2.73
C GLY A 56 4.13 -18.79 3.20
N ASP A 57 4.04 -17.99 4.27
CA ASP A 57 2.80 -17.68 4.97
C ASP A 57 2.64 -16.18 5.19
N VAL A 58 1.39 -15.73 5.22
CA VAL A 58 1.02 -14.36 5.62
C VAL A 58 0.01 -14.43 6.75
N GLN A 59 0.23 -13.64 7.78
CA GLN A 59 -0.64 -13.55 8.96
C GLN A 59 -1.01 -12.10 9.26
N ILE A 60 -2.22 -11.89 9.77
CA ILE A 60 -2.67 -10.61 10.34
C ILE A 60 -3.05 -10.86 11.79
N ASN A 61 -2.36 -10.20 12.73
CA ASN A 61 -2.56 -10.35 14.17
C ASN A 61 -2.51 -11.83 14.61
N GLY A 62 -1.53 -12.60 14.09
CA GLY A 62 -1.37 -14.02 14.36
C GLY A 62 -2.37 -14.95 13.70
N THR A 63 -3.31 -14.41 12.90
CA THR A 63 -4.28 -15.21 12.15
C THR A 63 -3.80 -15.41 10.72
N PRO A 64 -3.62 -16.67 10.25
CA PRO A 64 -3.23 -16.95 8.88
C PRO A 64 -4.23 -16.38 7.86
N VAL A 65 -3.73 -15.74 6.81
CA VAL A 65 -4.54 -15.19 5.72
C VAL A 65 -4.47 -16.12 4.52
N ARG A 66 -5.63 -16.58 4.07
CA ARG A 66 -5.71 -17.34 2.83
C ARG A 66 -5.56 -16.42 1.63
N LEU A 67 -4.41 -16.43 0.97
CA LEU A 67 -4.10 -15.59 -0.19
C LEU A 67 -4.49 -16.23 -1.54
N SER A 68 -5.52 -17.07 -1.57
CA SER A 68 -5.96 -17.74 -2.80
C SER A 68 -6.66 -16.81 -3.80
N SER A 69 -7.00 -15.59 -3.40
CA SER A 69 -7.56 -14.54 -4.26
C SER A 69 -7.56 -13.18 -3.54
N ALA A 70 -7.63 -12.11 -4.34
CA ALA A 70 -7.77 -10.74 -3.83
C ALA A 70 -9.02 -10.56 -2.95
N PHE A 71 -10.10 -11.30 -3.23
CA PHE A 71 -11.32 -11.29 -2.40
C PHE A 71 -11.05 -11.79 -0.97
N HIS A 72 -10.29 -12.89 -0.81
CA HIS A 72 -9.97 -13.40 0.52
C HIS A 72 -9.03 -12.45 1.29
N ALA A 73 -8.03 -11.87 0.60
CA ALA A 73 -7.13 -10.88 1.20
C ALA A 73 -7.92 -9.64 1.67
N ALA A 74 -8.82 -9.12 0.82
CA ALA A 74 -9.67 -7.98 1.16
C ALA A 74 -10.58 -8.27 2.36
N ARG A 75 -11.21 -9.44 2.43
CA ARG A 75 -12.02 -9.87 3.59
C ARG A 75 -11.21 -10.07 4.87
N ALA A 76 -9.94 -10.38 4.76
CA ALA A 76 -9.04 -10.45 5.92
C ALA A 76 -8.65 -9.05 6.43
N GLY A 77 -8.94 -7.99 5.65
CA GLY A 77 -8.65 -6.60 5.98
C GLY A 77 -7.40 -6.04 5.28
N ILE A 78 -6.98 -6.61 4.15
CA ILE A 78 -5.90 -6.08 3.31
C ILE A 78 -6.49 -5.22 2.21
N ALA A 79 -6.17 -3.92 2.20
CA ALA A 79 -6.45 -3.03 1.08
C ALA A 79 -5.17 -2.80 0.27
N TYR A 80 -5.29 -2.77 -1.05
CA TYR A 80 -4.16 -2.59 -1.97
C TYR A 80 -4.45 -1.48 -2.97
N VAL A 81 -3.55 -0.50 -3.00
CA VAL A 81 -3.52 0.58 -3.98
C VAL A 81 -2.37 0.27 -4.95
N PRO A 82 -2.66 -0.16 -6.19
CA PRO A 82 -1.65 -0.55 -7.16
C PRO A 82 -0.97 0.65 -7.80
N GLN A 83 0.23 0.44 -8.33
CA GLN A 83 0.85 1.31 -9.31
C GLN A 83 -0.13 1.52 -10.48
N GLY A 84 -0.34 2.75 -10.92
CA GLY A 84 -1.34 3.06 -11.97
C GLY A 84 -2.76 3.29 -11.47
N ARG A 85 -3.01 3.30 -10.13
CA ARG A 85 -4.23 3.82 -9.46
C ARG A 85 -5.47 2.94 -9.64
N GLU A 86 -5.71 2.38 -10.81
CA GLU A 86 -6.87 1.53 -11.18
C GLU A 86 -8.22 2.13 -10.74
N VAL A 87 -8.44 3.44 -10.97
CA VAL A 87 -9.75 4.06 -10.79
C VAL A 87 -10.68 3.67 -11.93
N PHE A 88 -11.98 3.64 -11.67
CA PHE A 88 -13.00 3.41 -12.71
C PHE A 88 -13.27 4.72 -13.45
N PRO A 89 -12.79 4.90 -14.70
CA PRO A 89 -12.78 6.20 -15.36
C PRO A 89 -14.19 6.71 -15.71
N MET A 90 -15.15 5.82 -15.95
CA MET A 90 -16.52 6.17 -16.31
C MET A 90 -17.43 6.39 -15.10
N MET A 91 -17.03 5.95 -13.93
CA MET A 91 -17.76 6.17 -12.68
C MET A 91 -17.37 7.52 -12.07
N THR A 92 -18.31 8.14 -11.36
CA THR A 92 -18.05 9.34 -10.57
C THR A 92 -17.10 9.06 -9.41
N VAL A 93 -16.57 10.11 -8.78
CA VAL A 93 -15.77 9.99 -7.54
C VAL A 93 -16.56 9.24 -6.48
N LEU A 94 -17.84 9.61 -6.29
CA LEU A 94 -18.71 8.96 -5.31
C LEU A 94 -18.88 7.47 -5.60
N GLU A 95 -19.24 7.10 -6.83
CA GLU A 95 -19.38 5.70 -7.24
C GLU A 95 -18.08 4.91 -7.11
N ASN A 96 -16.92 5.52 -7.44
CA ASN A 96 -15.61 4.90 -7.19
C ASN A 96 -15.40 4.58 -5.71
N LEU A 97 -15.72 5.51 -4.82
CA LEU A 97 -15.61 5.30 -3.37
C LEU A 97 -16.55 4.19 -2.90
N GLU A 98 -17.79 4.15 -3.40
CA GLU A 98 -18.78 3.13 -3.04
C GLU A 98 -18.37 1.71 -3.43
N THR A 99 -17.49 1.54 -4.45
CA THR A 99 -16.92 0.21 -4.75
C THR A 99 -16.13 -0.39 -3.59
N GLY A 100 -15.60 0.45 -2.68
CA GLY A 100 -14.92 0.02 -1.46
C GLY A 100 -15.83 -0.73 -0.47
N PHE A 101 -17.14 -0.64 -0.60
CA PHE A 101 -18.09 -1.37 0.26
C PHE A 101 -18.17 -2.88 -0.03
N ALA A 102 -17.59 -3.35 -1.13
CA ALA A 102 -17.77 -4.73 -1.62
C ALA A 102 -17.49 -5.84 -0.58
N CYS A 103 -16.59 -5.58 0.38
CA CYS A 103 -16.23 -6.52 1.44
C CYS A 103 -16.87 -6.21 2.80
N LEU A 104 -17.68 -5.14 2.89
CA LEU A 104 -18.32 -4.70 4.13
C LEU A 104 -19.77 -5.22 4.23
N PRO A 105 -20.30 -5.43 5.47
CA PRO A 105 -21.70 -5.63 5.69
C PRO A 105 -22.52 -4.42 5.18
N LYS A 106 -23.74 -4.65 4.71
CA LYS A 106 -24.60 -3.55 4.19
C LYS A 106 -24.87 -2.45 5.22
N THR A 107 -24.84 -2.76 6.51
CA THR A 107 -24.98 -1.80 7.61
C THR A 107 -23.84 -0.77 7.66
N ASP A 108 -22.70 -1.09 7.06
CA ASP A 108 -21.48 -0.30 7.11
C ASP A 108 -21.22 0.45 5.79
N HIS A 109 -22.19 0.44 4.86
CA HIS A 109 -22.13 1.14 3.58
C HIS A 109 -22.36 2.64 3.77
N SER A 110 -21.39 3.30 4.39
CA SER A 110 -21.31 4.76 4.49
C SER A 110 -19.88 5.20 4.29
N ILE A 111 -19.70 6.27 3.53
CA ILE A 111 -18.38 6.90 3.36
C ILE A 111 -18.09 7.69 4.64
N PRO A 112 -17.05 7.34 5.40
CA PRO A 112 -16.70 8.07 6.61
C PRO A 112 -16.23 9.50 6.31
N ASP A 113 -16.61 10.47 7.12
CA ASP A 113 -16.27 11.89 6.91
C ASP A 113 -14.75 12.12 6.86
N HIS A 114 -13.97 11.39 7.66
CA HIS A 114 -12.52 11.50 7.67
C HIS A 114 -11.86 11.22 6.32
N VAL A 115 -12.52 10.49 5.40
CA VAL A 115 -12.00 10.25 4.03
C VAL A 115 -11.96 11.57 3.24
N PHE A 116 -12.97 12.42 3.42
CA PHE A 116 -13.01 13.74 2.80
C PHE A 116 -12.17 14.78 3.57
N GLU A 117 -11.95 14.58 4.85
CA GLU A 117 -11.01 15.39 5.64
C GLU A 117 -9.56 15.14 5.19
N LEU A 118 -9.19 13.87 4.90
CA LEU A 118 -7.88 13.52 4.34
C LEU A 118 -7.69 14.04 2.91
N PHE A 119 -8.75 14.03 2.11
CA PHE A 119 -8.71 14.40 0.68
C PHE A 119 -9.87 15.37 0.33
N PRO A 120 -9.80 16.65 0.76
CA PRO A 120 -10.91 17.60 0.58
C PRO A 120 -11.32 17.81 -0.88
N VAL A 121 -10.37 17.73 -1.82
CA VAL A 121 -10.63 17.85 -3.26
C VAL A 121 -11.65 16.82 -3.77
N LEU A 122 -11.75 15.65 -3.15
CA LEU A 122 -12.73 14.62 -3.51
C LEU A 122 -14.14 15.00 -3.08
N ALA A 123 -14.28 15.76 -1.98
CA ALA A 123 -15.57 16.29 -1.54
C ALA A 123 -16.17 17.24 -2.58
N ASP A 124 -15.33 18.12 -3.16
CA ASP A 124 -15.75 19.10 -4.17
C ASP A 124 -16.06 18.44 -5.53
N MET A 125 -15.50 17.26 -5.78
CA MET A 125 -15.57 16.57 -7.07
C MET A 125 -16.44 15.32 -7.06
N ARG A 126 -17.36 15.14 -6.09
CA ARG A 126 -18.16 13.91 -5.89
C ARG A 126 -18.87 13.42 -7.15
N SER A 127 -19.41 14.34 -7.96
CA SER A 127 -20.15 14.05 -9.20
C SER A 127 -19.27 13.97 -10.45
N ARG A 128 -17.96 14.28 -10.34
CA ARG A 128 -17.03 14.26 -11.46
C ARG A 128 -16.59 12.83 -11.76
N ARG A 129 -16.41 12.50 -13.04
CA ARG A 129 -15.92 11.16 -13.44
C ARG A 129 -14.46 10.97 -13.03
N GLY A 130 -14.09 9.76 -12.61
CA GLY A 130 -12.73 9.40 -12.26
C GLY A 130 -11.73 9.65 -13.39
N GLY A 131 -12.13 9.44 -14.64
CA GLY A 131 -11.30 9.69 -15.82
C GLY A 131 -11.01 11.18 -16.08
N ASP A 132 -11.82 12.09 -15.57
CA ASP A 132 -11.66 13.54 -15.74
C ASP A 132 -10.77 14.18 -14.63
N LEU A 133 -10.32 13.37 -13.68
CA LEU A 133 -9.43 13.81 -12.61
C LEU A 133 -7.98 13.87 -13.08
N SER A 134 -7.19 14.81 -12.51
CA SER A 134 -5.75 14.79 -12.68
C SER A 134 -5.13 13.53 -12.09
N GLY A 135 -3.91 13.17 -12.52
CA GLY A 135 -3.23 11.99 -12.00
C GLY A 135 -3.09 11.97 -10.47
N GLY A 136 -2.80 13.11 -9.85
CA GLY A 136 -2.74 13.23 -8.40
C GLY A 136 -4.09 13.05 -7.71
N GLN A 137 -5.17 13.60 -8.30
CA GLN A 137 -6.54 13.41 -7.78
C GLN A 137 -7.01 11.96 -7.91
N GLN A 138 -6.63 11.28 -9.01
CA GLN A 138 -6.90 9.85 -9.17
C GLN A 138 -6.16 9.01 -8.11
N GLN A 139 -4.93 9.40 -7.74
CA GLN A 139 -4.17 8.74 -6.68
C GLN A 139 -4.85 8.92 -5.31
N GLN A 140 -5.27 10.15 -5.00
CA GLN A 140 -6.04 10.43 -3.79
C GLN A 140 -7.35 9.63 -3.76
N LEU A 141 -8.06 9.52 -4.90
CA LEU A 141 -9.28 8.71 -5.04
C LEU A 141 -8.99 7.21 -4.82
N ALA A 142 -7.89 6.69 -5.36
CA ALA A 142 -7.51 5.29 -5.18
C ALA A 142 -7.20 4.95 -3.71
N ILE A 143 -6.47 5.85 -3.01
CA ILE A 143 -6.20 5.70 -1.58
C ILE A 143 -7.50 5.82 -0.78
N ALA A 144 -8.32 6.85 -1.04
CA ALA A 144 -9.61 7.05 -0.39
C ALA A 144 -10.52 5.83 -0.52
N ARG A 145 -10.64 5.25 -1.73
CA ARG A 145 -11.39 4.02 -2.00
C ARG A 145 -10.88 2.83 -1.18
N ALA A 146 -9.57 2.70 -1.02
CA ALA A 146 -8.99 1.65 -0.19
C ALA A 146 -9.33 1.82 1.29
N LEU A 147 -9.42 3.06 1.79
CA LEU A 147 -9.79 3.36 3.18
C LEU A 147 -11.26 3.05 3.49
N ILE A 148 -12.16 3.11 2.50
CA ILE A 148 -13.58 2.73 2.67
C ILE A 148 -13.71 1.30 3.18
N MET A 149 -12.81 0.41 2.81
CA MET A 149 -12.79 -0.99 3.27
C MET A 149 -12.48 -1.14 4.76
N ARG A 150 -12.13 -0.05 5.47
CA ARG A 150 -11.68 -0.04 6.87
C ARG A 150 -10.56 -1.07 7.10
N PRO A 151 -9.44 -0.96 6.37
CA PRO A 151 -8.43 -2.01 6.35
C PRO A 151 -7.66 -2.11 7.65
N LYS A 152 -7.20 -3.32 7.97
CA LYS A 152 -6.18 -3.58 9.02
C LYS A 152 -4.76 -3.36 8.48
N VAL A 153 -4.61 -3.54 7.16
CA VAL A 153 -3.34 -3.37 6.43
C VAL A 153 -3.61 -2.61 5.14
N LEU A 154 -2.93 -1.50 4.94
CA LEU A 154 -2.96 -0.71 3.71
C LEU A 154 -1.64 -0.92 2.96
N LEU A 155 -1.72 -1.46 1.75
CA LEU A 155 -0.59 -1.66 0.84
C LEU A 155 -0.62 -0.57 -0.24
N LEU A 156 0.47 0.18 -0.38
CA LEU A 156 0.64 1.26 -1.35
C LEU A 156 1.83 0.96 -2.27
N ASP A 157 1.56 0.87 -3.57
CA ASP A 157 2.56 0.54 -4.58
C ASP A 157 2.93 1.79 -5.39
N GLU A 158 4.08 2.39 -5.09
CA GLU A 158 4.63 3.60 -5.71
C GLU A 158 3.60 4.75 -5.83
N PRO A 159 2.98 5.18 -4.72
CA PRO A 159 1.88 6.16 -4.76
C PRO A 159 2.30 7.55 -5.23
N THR A 160 3.59 7.85 -5.35
CA THR A 160 4.09 9.17 -5.79
C THR A 160 4.46 9.22 -7.26
N GLU A 161 4.44 8.09 -7.97
CA GLU A 161 4.89 8.02 -9.36
C GLU A 161 4.05 8.89 -10.31
N GLY A 162 4.73 9.76 -11.08
CA GLY A 162 4.09 10.64 -12.06
C GLY A 162 3.13 11.67 -11.47
N ILE A 163 3.35 12.07 -10.21
CA ILE A 163 2.51 13.01 -9.46
C ILE A 163 3.26 14.32 -9.20
N GLN A 164 2.53 15.43 -9.19
CA GLN A 164 3.09 16.75 -8.91
C GLN A 164 3.52 16.88 -7.44
N PRO A 165 4.60 17.63 -7.13
CA PRO A 165 5.16 17.72 -5.78
C PRO A 165 4.17 18.18 -4.69
N ASN A 166 3.27 19.10 -5.01
CA ASN A 166 2.25 19.57 -4.06
C ASN A 166 1.24 18.48 -3.68
N VAL A 167 0.91 17.57 -4.62
CA VAL A 167 0.01 16.45 -4.34
C VAL A 167 0.74 15.33 -3.61
N ILE A 168 2.03 15.11 -3.91
CA ILE A 168 2.89 14.20 -3.13
C ILE A 168 2.91 14.63 -1.66
N GLN A 169 3.04 15.94 -1.39
CA GLN A 169 2.99 16.46 -0.03
C GLN A 169 1.65 16.13 0.65
N GLN A 170 0.51 16.39 -0.03
CA GLN A 170 -0.83 16.08 0.50
C GLN A 170 -1.02 14.58 0.79
N ILE A 171 -0.52 13.70 -0.09
CA ILE A 171 -0.56 12.25 0.15
C ILE A 171 0.29 11.90 1.37
N GLY A 172 1.48 12.49 1.51
CA GLY A 172 2.34 12.28 2.67
C GLY A 172 1.66 12.71 3.97
N ASP A 173 1.05 13.89 3.99
CA ASP A 173 0.33 14.40 5.16
C ASP A 173 -0.86 13.50 5.54
N ALA A 174 -1.60 12.99 4.56
CA ALA A 174 -2.67 12.03 4.79
C ALA A 174 -2.14 10.70 5.38
N LEU A 175 -1.01 10.19 4.89
CA LEU A 175 -0.40 8.97 5.43
C LEU A 175 0.13 9.20 6.87
N GLU A 176 0.67 10.37 7.19
CA GLU A 176 1.05 10.73 8.56
C GLU A 176 -0.15 10.76 9.51
N GLN A 177 -1.28 11.31 9.06
CA GLN A 177 -2.52 11.32 9.84
C GLN A 177 -3.05 9.90 10.07
N LEU A 178 -3.06 9.05 9.04
CA LEU A 178 -3.48 7.65 9.14
C LEU A 178 -2.57 6.86 10.11
N ARG A 179 -1.25 7.07 10.04
CA ARG A 179 -0.29 6.50 10.99
C ARG A 179 -0.58 6.93 12.42
N ALA A 180 -0.76 8.24 12.64
CA ALA A 180 -1.03 8.80 13.95
C ALA A 180 -2.36 8.28 14.56
N GLY A 181 -3.35 7.98 13.72
CA GLY A 181 -4.60 7.35 14.12
C GLY A 181 -4.46 5.93 14.65
N GLY A 182 -3.36 5.24 14.38
CA GLY A 182 -2.99 3.96 14.98
C GLY A 182 -3.92 2.78 14.65
N GLY A 183 -4.81 2.93 13.66
CA GLY A 183 -5.85 1.94 13.36
C GLY A 183 -5.41 0.81 12.43
N MET A 184 -4.30 0.97 11.69
CA MET A 184 -3.85 0.02 10.67
C MET A 184 -2.33 -0.03 10.56
N ALA A 185 -1.81 -1.09 9.94
CA ALA A 185 -0.44 -1.15 9.48
C ALA A 185 -0.37 -0.63 8.04
N ILE A 186 0.65 0.16 7.69
CA ILE A 186 0.84 0.67 6.34
C ILE A 186 2.13 0.09 5.77
N VAL A 187 2.06 -0.52 4.59
CA VAL A 187 3.21 -0.95 3.81
C VAL A 187 3.31 -0.05 2.59
N LEU A 188 4.40 0.69 2.50
CA LEU A 188 4.66 1.66 1.45
C LEU A 188 5.83 1.17 0.57
N VAL A 189 5.55 0.75 -0.65
CA VAL A 189 6.58 0.52 -1.67
C VAL A 189 6.87 1.84 -2.36
N GLU A 190 8.13 2.26 -2.36
CA GLU A 190 8.57 3.52 -2.95
C GLU A 190 9.99 3.43 -3.54
N GLN A 191 10.25 4.29 -4.52
CA GLN A 191 11.59 4.54 -5.06
C GLN A 191 12.13 5.89 -4.60
N ASN A 192 11.23 6.83 -4.28
CA ASN A 192 11.60 8.14 -3.76
C ASN A 192 12.08 7.99 -2.31
N ALA A 193 13.41 7.97 -2.13
CA ALA A 193 14.03 7.76 -0.83
C ALA A 193 13.68 8.86 0.18
N ASP A 194 13.54 10.11 -0.27
CA ASP A 194 13.19 11.22 0.61
C ASP A 194 11.76 11.10 1.14
N PHE A 195 10.82 10.75 0.27
CA PHE A 195 9.44 10.52 0.66
C PHE A 195 9.30 9.32 1.59
N ALA A 196 9.96 8.21 1.25
CA ALA A 196 9.97 7.00 2.08
C ALA A 196 10.62 7.26 3.45
N TYR A 197 11.76 7.97 3.49
CA TYR A 197 12.46 8.28 4.74
C TYR A 197 11.68 9.25 5.62
N ARG A 198 10.97 10.22 5.02
CA ARG A 198 10.08 11.11 5.77
C ARG A 198 9.01 10.35 6.54
N LEU A 199 8.40 9.35 5.92
CA LEU A 199 7.21 8.66 6.42
C LEU A 199 7.52 7.36 7.18
N GLY A 200 8.56 6.63 6.78
CA GLY A 200 8.84 5.28 7.26
C GLY A 200 9.30 5.24 8.72
N ASP A 201 8.73 4.33 9.49
CA ASP A 201 9.18 3.97 10.84
C ASP A 201 10.10 2.76 10.78
N ARG A 202 9.91 1.89 9.79
CA ARG A 202 10.72 0.73 9.45
C ARG A 202 11.04 0.72 7.97
N PHE A 203 12.24 0.28 7.63
CA PHE A 203 12.71 0.13 6.24
C PHE A 203 13.06 -1.32 5.97
N VAL A 204 12.57 -1.84 4.85
CA VAL A 204 12.89 -3.15 4.30
C VAL A 204 13.49 -2.92 2.92
N VAL A 205 14.79 -3.14 2.76
CA VAL A 205 15.47 -3.00 1.47
C VAL A 205 15.47 -4.35 0.77
N VAL A 206 14.89 -4.38 -0.44
CA VAL A 206 14.82 -5.57 -1.28
C VAL A 206 15.84 -5.46 -2.41
N GLU A 207 16.66 -6.48 -2.57
CA GLU A 207 17.62 -6.63 -3.64
C GLU A 207 17.51 -8.00 -4.28
N ARG A 208 17.33 -8.05 -5.61
CA ARG A 208 17.24 -9.31 -6.38
C ARG A 208 16.30 -10.35 -5.78
N GLY A 209 15.16 -9.91 -5.30
CA GLY A 209 14.14 -10.79 -4.72
C GLY A 209 14.39 -11.24 -3.27
N HIS A 210 15.42 -10.75 -2.61
CA HIS A 210 15.73 -11.03 -1.21
C HIS A 210 15.60 -9.79 -0.33
N VAL A 211 15.34 -9.97 0.97
CA VAL A 211 15.49 -8.89 1.94
C VAL A 211 16.98 -8.71 2.26
N LYS A 212 17.55 -7.59 1.80
CA LYS A 212 18.94 -7.22 2.07
C LYS A 212 19.09 -6.65 3.48
N GLN A 213 18.16 -5.78 3.88
CA GLN A 213 18.14 -5.10 5.17
C GLN A 213 16.71 -4.95 5.70
N SER A 214 16.57 -5.03 7.03
CA SER A 214 15.35 -4.66 7.72
C SER A 214 15.71 -3.92 9.00
N LYS A 215 15.47 -2.60 9.06
CA LYS A 215 15.88 -1.72 10.16
C LYS A 215 14.78 -0.78 10.59
N LEU A 216 14.77 -0.42 11.87
CA LEU A 216 13.97 0.69 12.38
C LEU A 216 14.61 2.02 11.97
N ARG A 217 13.80 3.07 11.83
CA ARG A 217 14.29 4.43 11.55
C ARG A 217 15.31 4.91 12.57
N ALA A 218 15.16 4.53 13.84
CA ALA A 218 16.09 4.91 14.90
C ALA A 218 17.53 4.40 14.68
N ASP A 219 17.66 3.26 13.97
CA ASP A 219 18.92 2.58 13.71
C ASP A 219 19.40 2.72 12.25
N TYR A 220 18.74 3.61 11.46
CA TYR A 220 18.99 3.69 10.04
C TYR A 220 18.91 5.14 9.55
N SER A 221 20.08 5.73 9.28
CA SER A 221 20.16 7.07 8.75
C SER A 221 19.69 7.16 7.28
N ARG A 222 19.34 8.37 6.83
CA ARG A 222 19.01 8.60 5.42
C ARG A 222 20.18 8.24 4.49
N ASP A 223 21.40 8.54 4.89
CA ASP A 223 22.60 8.27 4.08
C ASP A 223 22.87 6.76 4.00
N ASP A 224 22.64 6.00 5.07
CA ASP A 224 22.72 4.54 5.05
C ASP A 224 21.66 3.94 4.10
N LEU A 225 20.42 4.45 4.14
CA LEU A 225 19.38 4.04 3.20
C LEU A 225 19.78 4.29 1.75
N LEU A 226 20.29 5.49 1.46
CA LEU A 226 20.76 5.83 0.12
C LEU A 226 21.94 4.95 -0.32
N ALA A 227 22.87 4.65 0.57
CA ALA A 227 23.99 3.74 0.29
C ALA A 227 23.51 2.32 -0.04
N ASP A 228 22.49 1.82 0.69
CA ASP A 228 21.91 0.49 0.43
C ASP A 228 21.12 0.43 -0.89
N LEU A 229 20.60 1.55 -1.38
CA LEU A 229 19.89 1.65 -2.65
C LEU A 229 20.79 1.89 -3.87
N ALA A 230 22.03 2.38 -3.66
CA ALA A 230 22.95 2.77 -4.72
C ALA A 230 23.71 1.61 -5.39
N LEU A 231 23.48 0.36 -4.99
CA LEU A 231 24.21 -0.83 -5.47
C LEU A 231 23.47 -1.57 -6.58
#